data_90baff9b1f16adf3805c1bb45d49c57d
#
_entry.id   90baff9b1f16adf3805c1bb45d49c57d
#
_cell.length_a   1.000
_cell.length_b   1.000
_cell.length_c   1.000
_cell.angle_alpha   90.00
_cell.angle_beta   90.00
_cell.angle_gamma   90.00
#
_symmetry.space_group_name_H-M   'P 1'
#
loop_
_entity.id
_entity.type
_entity.pdbx_description
1 polymer ?
#
loop_
_entity_poly.entity_id
_entity_poly.type
_entity_poly.pdbx_seq_one_letter_code
_entity_poly.pdbx_strand_id
1 'polypeptide(L)'
;LQPVVGVTNYLPEKEEEVLFEMLSWRPSGVIIAGLEHSDASRAMLKASGVPVVEIMDVDGEPVDAVVGISHRRAGREMARAIVKSGYQNIGFLGTKMPLDHRARKRFEGFTEALAKEGIEVMDQEFYSGGSALAKGREMTEAMLKRSEDLDFLYYSNDMIGAGGLLYCLDAGINVPADLGLAGFNGVELLDGLPRKLATMDSGRKEIGREAARIIAGRSDGTIKEGGQRVELTPKLEPGETLRRYR
;
A
#
# COMPACT_ATOMS: atom_id res chain seq x y z
N LEU A 1 6.86 -6.05 -26.39
CA LEU A 1 6.35 -4.75 -25.95
C LEU A 1 7.46 -3.96 -25.26
N GLN A 2 7.53 -2.66 -25.50
CA GLN A 2 8.46 -1.76 -24.83
C GLN A 2 7.66 -0.87 -23.87
N PRO A 3 7.95 -0.89 -22.55
CA PRO A 3 7.23 -0.06 -21.59
C PRO A 3 7.70 1.40 -21.64
N VAL A 4 6.75 2.32 -21.49
CA VAL A 4 6.97 3.75 -21.26
C VAL A 4 6.31 4.11 -19.94
N VAL A 5 6.99 4.86 -19.07
CA VAL A 5 6.51 5.15 -17.71
C VAL A 5 6.17 6.64 -17.60
N GLY A 6 4.94 6.92 -17.18
CA GLY A 6 4.47 8.23 -16.77
C GLY A 6 4.39 8.33 -15.23
N VAL A 7 4.72 9.48 -14.67
CA VAL A 7 4.69 9.75 -13.24
C VAL A 7 3.69 10.86 -12.95
N THR A 8 2.64 10.53 -12.17
CA THR A 8 1.53 11.46 -11.87
C THR A 8 1.61 12.08 -10.47
N ASN A 9 2.45 11.53 -9.58
CA ASN A 9 2.61 11.98 -8.19
C ASN A 9 1.30 12.00 -7.36
N TYR A 10 0.31 11.19 -7.72
CA TYR A 10 -1.06 11.18 -7.16
C TYR A 10 -1.85 12.47 -7.44
N LEU A 11 -1.49 13.24 -8.45
CA LEU A 11 -2.20 14.45 -8.83
C LEU A 11 -3.13 14.16 -10.02
N PRO A 12 -4.46 14.34 -9.88
CA PRO A 12 -5.41 14.04 -10.95
C PRO A 12 -5.14 14.80 -12.25
N GLU A 13 -4.80 16.10 -12.14
CA GLU A 13 -4.50 16.93 -13.30
C GLU A 13 -3.26 16.43 -14.05
N LYS A 14 -2.27 15.93 -13.29
CA LYS A 14 -1.07 15.36 -13.91
C LYS A 14 -1.34 14.00 -14.54
N GLU A 15 -2.26 13.24 -13.99
CA GLU A 15 -2.71 12.00 -14.61
C GLU A 15 -3.39 12.26 -15.95
N GLU A 16 -4.27 13.25 -16.02
CA GLU A 16 -4.93 13.66 -17.25
C GLU A 16 -3.94 14.05 -18.35
N GLU A 17 -2.94 14.90 -18.03
CA GLU A 17 -1.89 15.30 -18.97
C GLU A 17 -1.11 14.09 -19.50
N VAL A 18 -0.64 13.23 -18.60
CA VAL A 18 0.17 12.05 -18.93
C VAL A 18 -0.64 11.06 -19.77
N LEU A 19 -1.91 10.82 -19.41
CA LEU A 19 -2.79 9.95 -20.19
C LEU A 19 -3.04 10.50 -21.59
N PHE A 20 -3.34 11.79 -21.71
CA PHE A 20 -3.56 12.44 -23.02
C PHE A 20 -2.34 12.28 -23.93
N GLU A 21 -1.15 12.54 -23.39
CA GLU A 21 0.10 12.39 -24.13
C GLU A 21 0.34 10.94 -24.55
N MET A 22 0.28 9.98 -23.60
CA MET A 22 0.56 8.58 -23.86
C MET A 22 -0.44 7.94 -24.82
N LEU A 23 -1.72 8.25 -24.72
CA LEU A 23 -2.76 7.71 -25.60
C LEU A 23 -2.63 8.25 -27.04
N SER A 24 -2.06 9.44 -27.23
CA SER A 24 -1.78 10.00 -28.56
C SER A 24 -0.82 9.12 -29.39
N TRP A 25 0.04 8.35 -28.74
CA TRP A 25 0.98 7.42 -29.38
C TRP A 25 0.35 6.07 -29.76
N ARG A 26 -0.93 5.86 -29.47
CA ARG A 26 -1.67 4.61 -29.71
C ARG A 26 -0.92 3.39 -29.16
N PRO A 27 -0.73 3.31 -27.84
CA PRO A 27 -0.03 2.18 -27.21
C PRO A 27 -0.81 0.88 -27.41
N SER A 28 -0.15 -0.27 -27.27
CA SER A 28 -0.79 -1.60 -27.29
C SER A 28 -1.67 -1.84 -26.07
N GLY A 29 -1.57 -1.01 -25.04
CA GLY A 29 -2.39 -1.04 -23.81
C GLY A 29 -1.85 -0.09 -22.76
N VAL A 30 -2.66 0.16 -21.74
CA VAL A 30 -2.35 1.03 -20.60
C VAL A 30 -2.41 0.22 -19.30
N ILE A 31 -1.38 0.35 -18.48
CA ILE A 31 -1.40 -0.12 -17.10
C ILE A 31 -1.36 1.12 -16.20
N ILE A 32 -2.37 1.31 -15.36
CA ILE A 32 -2.52 2.48 -14.49
C ILE A 32 -2.74 2.07 -13.03
N ALA A 33 -2.18 2.82 -12.09
CA ALA A 33 -2.22 2.45 -10.67
C ALA A 33 -3.36 3.14 -9.91
N GLY A 34 -4.19 2.35 -9.24
CA GLY A 34 -5.36 2.81 -8.48
C GLY A 34 -6.64 2.71 -9.28
N LEU A 35 -7.75 3.15 -8.67
CA LEU A 35 -9.10 3.15 -9.23
C LEU A 35 -9.75 4.54 -9.17
N GLU A 36 -9.13 5.45 -8.44
CA GLU A 36 -9.64 6.81 -8.22
C GLU A 36 -9.09 7.75 -9.29
N HIS A 37 -9.66 7.65 -10.48
CA HIS A 37 -9.37 8.51 -11.62
C HIS A 37 -10.42 9.61 -11.74
N SER A 38 -10.04 10.77 -12.26
CA SER A 38 -11.00 11.83 -12.61
C SER A 38 -11.97 11.36 -13.70
N ASP A 39 -13.10 12.06 -13.83
CA ASP A 39 -14.05 11.78 -14.90
C ASP A 39 -13.42 11.94 -16.28
N ALA A 40 -12.51 12.90 -16.45
CA ALA A 40 -11.76 13.11 -17.70
C ALA A 40 -10.82 11.94 -17.99
N SER A 41 -10.01 11.50 -16.99
CA SER A 41 -9.15 10.31 -17.13
C SER A 41 -9.97 9.06 -17.49
N ARG A 42 -11.08 8.82 -16.79
CA ARG A 42 -11.98 7.68 -17.07
C ARG A 42 -12.57 7.75 -18.49
N ALA A 43 -12.97 8.94 -18.93
CA ALA A 43 -13.50 9.13 -20.30
C ALA A 43 -12.42 8.86 -21.36
N MET A 44 -11.20 9.38 -21.16
CA MET A 44 -10.07 9.13 -22.05
C MET A 44 -9.73 7.63 -22.15
N LEU A 45 -9.62 6.95 -21.03
CA LEU A 45 -9.34 5.51 -20.98
C LEU A 45 -10.44 4.70 -21.71
N LYS A 46 -11.71 4.99 -21.46
CA LYS A 46 -12.85 4.32 -22.14
C LYS A 46 -12.90 4.59 -23.65
N ALA A 47 -12.60 5.82 -24.05
CA ALA A 47 -12.65 6.22 -25.46
C ALA A 47 -11.39 5.80 -26.25
N SER A 48 -10.33 5.40 -25.59
CA SER A 48 -9.03 5.11 -26.22
C SER A 48 -9.06 3.91 -27.16
N GLY A 49 -9.95 2.95 -26.91
CA GLY A 49 -10.02 1.70 -27.66
C GLY A 49 -8.83 0.75 -27.44
N VAL A 50 -7.96 1.04 -26.48
CA VAL A 50 -6.83 0.17 -26.10
C VAL A 50 -7.16 -0.60 -24.82
N PRO A 51 -6.62 -1.81 -24.61
CA PRO A 51 -6.74 -2.53 -23.35
C PRO A 51 -6.25 -1.70 -22.16
N VAL A 52 -7.04 -1.62 -21.09
CA VAL A 52 -6.69 -0.93 -19.86
C VAL A 52 -6.66 -1.92 -18.69
N VAL A 53 -5.59 -1.90 -17.93
CA VAL A 53 -5.49 -2.68 -16.69
C VAL A 53 -5.15 -1.75 -15.53
N GLU A 54 -6.11 -1.56 -14.65
CA GLU A 54 -5.90 -0.85 -13.40
C GLU A 54 -5.23 -1.80 -12.40
N ILE A 55 -4.23 -1.32 -11.67
CA ILE A 55 -3.44 -2.20 -10.81
C ILE A 55 -3.40 -1.73 -9.35
N MET A 56 -2.98 -2.65 -8.47
CA MET A 56 -2.71 -2.46 -7.04
C MET A 56 -3.94 -2.46 -6.15
N ASP A 57 -5.13 -2.10 -6.61
CA ASP A 57 -6.35 -1.99 -5.81
C ASP A 57 -7.50 -2.71 -6.50
N VAL A 58 -8.35 -3.40 -5.71
CA VAL A 58 -9.60 -4.00 -6.20
C VAL A 58 -10.82 -3.53 -5.41
N ASP A 59 -10.65 -2.58 -4.50
CA ASP A 59 -11.75 -2.05 -3.66
C ASP A 59 -12.52 -0.92 -4.36
N GLY A 60 -13.04 -1.17 -5.56
CA GLY A 60 -13.82 -0.22 -6.35
C GLY A 60 -14.15 -0.74 -7.74
N GLU A 61 -14.73 0.11 -8.59
CA GLU A 61 -15.14 -0.25 -9.96
C GLU A 61 -14.10 0.18 -10.99
N PRO A 62 -13.48 -0.76 -11.70
CA PRO A 62 -12.48 -0.46 -12.72
C PRO A 62 -13.11 0.11 -14.00
N VAL A 63 -12.29 0.74 -14.83
CA VAL A 63 -12.65 1.17 -16.19
C VAL A 63 -12.81 -0.03 -17.12
N ASP A 64 -11.89 -1.01 -17.00
CA ASP A 64 -11.85 -2.23 -17.82
C ASP A 64 -11.36 -3.41 -16.96
N ALA A 65 -10.11 -3.85 -17.05
CA ALA A 65 -9.60 -4.92 -16.22
C ALA A 65 -8.86 -4.38 -14.98
N VAL A 66 -8.86 -5.17 -13.89
CA VAL A 66 -8.17 -4.83 -12.66
C VAL A 66 -7.40 -6.01 -12.11
N VAL A 67 -6.17 -5.73 -11.62
CA VAL A 67 -5.31 -6.71 -10.93
C VAL A 67 -4.78 -6.07 -9.65
N GLY A 68 -5.08 -6.61 -8.50
CA GLY A 68 -4.62 -6.01 -7.25
C GLY A 68 -5.01 -6.82 -6.03
N ILE A 69 -4.96 -6.14 -4.90
CA ILE A 69 -5.40 -6.65 -3.60
C ILE A 69 -6.52 -5.78 -3.05
N SER A 70 -7.33 -6.32 -2.14
CA SER A 70 -8.19 -5.48 -1.30
C SER A 70 -7.35 -4.83 -0.20
N HIS A 71 -7.23 -3.50 -0.24
CA HIS A 71 -6.54 -2.74 0.79
C HIS A 71 -7.30 -2.76 2.12
N ARG A 72 -8.63 -2.72 2.10
CA ARG A 72 -9.46 -2.89 3.31
C ARG A 72 -9.20 -4.23 3.98
N ARG A 73 -9.13 -5.32 3.17
CA ARG A 73 -8.80 -6.65 3.68
C ARG A 73 -7.39 -6.69 4.27
N ALA A 74 -6.40 -6.12 3.59
CA ALA A 74 -5.02 -6.06 4.09
C ALA A 74 -4.92 -5.34 5.44
N GLY A 75 -5.63 -4.21 5.61
CA GLY A 75 -5.73 -3.50 6.89
C GLY A 75 -6.37 -4.36 7.98
N ARG A 76 -7.49 -5.01 7.70
CA ARG A 76 -8.15 -5.92 8.66
C ARG A 76 -7.26 -7.08 9.09
N GLU A 77 -6.55 -7.70 8.15
CA GLU A 77 -5.65 -8.82 8.48
C GLU A 77 -4.46 -8.37 9.34
N MET A 78 -3.91 -7.18 9.08
CA MET A 78 -2.86 -6.60 9.92
C MET A 78 -3.38 -6.33 11.34
N ALA A 79 -4.55 -5.70 11.49
CA ALA A 79 -5.16 -5.45 12.79
C ALA A 79 -5.35 -6.76 13.59
N ARG A 80 -5.91 -7.79 12.96
CA ARG A 80 -6.08 -9.11 13.59
C ARG A 80 -4.75 -9.72 14.04
N ALA A 81 -3.71 -9.59 13.24
CA ALA A 81 -2.38 -10.11 13.59
C ALA A 81 -1.80 -9.38 14.81
N ILE A 82 -1.94 -8.05 14.87
CA ILE A 82 -1.48 -7.22 15.98
C ILE A 82 -2.22 -7.59 17.27
N VAL A 83 -3.55 -7.63 17.24
CA VAL A 83 -4.39 -8.00 18.39
C VAL A 83 -4.08 -9.42 18.85
N LYS A 84 -3.99 -10.37 17.92
CA LYS A 84 -3.63 -11.76 18.21
C LYS A 84 -2.26 -11.90 18.86
N SER A 85 -1.34 -10.98 18.57
CA SER A 85 0.00 -10.92 19.19
C SER A 85 0.01 -10.24 20.56
N GLY A 86 -1.16 -9.83 21.07
CA GLY A 86 -1.36 -9.29 22.42
C GLY A 86 -1.02 -7.81 22.58
N TYR A 87 -0.98 -7.03 21.50
CA TYR A 87 -0.82 -5.58 21.55
C TYR A 87 -2.18 -4.89 21.72
N GLN A 88 -2.20 -3.78 22.46
CA GLN A 88 -3.41 -3.02 22.77
C GLN A 88 -3.29 -1.52 22.57
N ASN A 89 -2.11 -0.96 22.77
CA ASN A 89 -1.84 0.48 22.69
C ASN A 89 -1.19 0.82 21.36
N ILE A 90 -2.01 1.04 20.34
CA ILE A 90 -1.57 1.07 18.94
C ILE A 90 -1.48 2.50 18.44
N GLY A 91 -0.30 2.88 17.90
CA GLY A 91 -0.10 4.11 17.15
C GLY A 91 -0.11 3.85 15.64
N PHE A 92 -0.49 4.86 14.86
CA PHE A 92 -0.45 4.83 13.40
C PHE A 92 0.32 6.02 12.81
N LEU A 93 1.23 5.72 11.89
CA LEU A 93 2.03 6.71 11.18
C LEU A 93 1.81 6.59 9.66
N GLY A 94 1.29 7.66 9.04
CA GLY A 94 0.95 7.69 7.63
C GLY A 94 1.62 8.81 6.84
N THR A 95 1.87 8.57 5.54
CA THR A 95 2.35 9.59 4.61
C THR A 95 1.36 9.75 3.46
N LYS A 96 1.17 10.99 2.99
CA LYS A 96 0.29 11.34 1.86
C LYS A 96 -1.17 10.82 1.99
N MET A 97 -1.65 10.56 3.18
CA MET A 97 -2.96 9.92 3.42
C MET A 97 -4.14 10.57 2.68
N PRO A 98 -4.22 11.89 2.53
CA PRO A 98 -5.30 12.52 1.74
C PRO A 98 -5.26 12.18 0.25
N LEU A 99 -4.08 11.91 -0.30
CA LEU A 99 -3.86 11.63 -1.72
C LEU A 99 -3.72 10.12 -2.03
N ASP A 100 -3.19 9.35 -1.08
CA ASP A 100 -3.04 7.89 -1.25
C ASP A 100 -4.32 7.18 -0.80
N HIS A 101 -5.27 7.05 -1.73
CA HIS A 101 -6.56 6.36 -1.50
C HIS A 101 -6.38 4.93 -1.01
N ARG A 102 -5.36 4.22 -1.46
CA ARG A 102 -5.05 2.85 -1.06
C ARG A 102 -4.60 2.78 0.40
N ALA A 103 -3.72 3.70 0.83
CA ALA A 103 -3.32 3.81 2.23
C ALA A 103 -4.52 4.15 3.13
N ARG A 104 -5.41 5.03 2.68
CA ARG A 104 -6.65 5.37 3.39
C ARG A 104 -7.56 4.15 3.54
N LYS A 105 -7.84 3.40 2.46
CA LYS A 105 -8.64 2.16 2.51
C LYS A 105 -8.04 1.13 3.48
N ARG A 106 -6.70 1.01 3.52
CA ARG A 106 -6.04 0.13 4.52
C ARG A 106 -6.28 0.61 5.94
N PHE A 107 -6.13 1.90 6.18
CA PHE A 107 -6.37 2.48 7.50
C PHE A 107 -7.82 2.31 7.95
N GLU A 108 -8.79 2.53 7.04
CA GLU A 108 -10.21 2.28 7.31
C GLU A 108 -10.46 0.81 7.70
N GLY A 109 -9.98 -0.14 6.91
CA GLY A 109 -10.11 -1.56 7.24
C GLY A 109 -9.38 -1.97 8.53
N PHE A 110 -8.26 -1.31 8.83
CA PHE A 110 -7.50 -1.51 10.06
C PHE A 110 -8.29 -1.04 11.29
N THR A 111 -8.78 0.19 11.28
CA THR A 111 -9.55 0.75 12.41
C THR A 111 -10.89 0.06 12.61
N GLU A 112 -11.58 -0.34 11.53
CA GLU A 112 -12.79 -1.15 11.60
C GLU A 112 -12.57 -2.50 12.31
N ALA A 113 -11.42 -3.13 12.06
CA ALA A 113 -11.11 -4.41 12.69
C ALA A 113 -10.70 -4.27 14.16
N LEU A 114 -9.94 -3.22 14.49
CA LEU A 114 -9.59 -2.92 15.89
C LEU A 114 -10.84 -2.60 16.72
N ALA A 115 -11.77 -1.80 16.18
CA ALA A 115 -13.01 -1.43 16.87
C ALA A 115 -13.87 -2.64 17.24
N LYS A 116 -13.84 -3.71 16.42
CA LYS A 116 -14.54 -4.97 16.75
C LYS A 116 -13.96 -5.70 17.96
N GLU A 117 -12.70 -5.46 18.27
CA GLU A 117 -12.00 -6.00 19.45
C GLU A 117 -12.00 -5.01 20.63
N GLY A 118 -12.73 -3.89 20.49
CA GLY A 118 -12.80 -2.85 21.53
C GLY A 118 -11.52 -2.00 21.65
N ILE A 119 -10.68 -2.01 20.61
CA ILE A 119 -9.41 -1.27 20.58
C ILE A 119 -9.57 -0.06 19.61
N GLU A 120 -9.05 1.08 20.03
CA GLU A 120 -8.94 2.26 19.17
C GLU A 120 -7.46 2.58 18.92
N VAL A 121 -7.18 3.28 17.81
CA VAL A 121 -5.83 3.83 17.57
C VAL A 121 -5.58 4.95 18.58
N MET A 122 -4.62 4.74 19.48
CA MET A 122 -4.32 5.61 20.60
C MET A 122 -3.72 6.96 20.17
N ASP A 123 -2.85 6.93 19.16
CA ASP A 123 -2.23 8.13 18.58
C ASP A 123 -2.01 7.93 17.07
N GLN A 124 -2.16 9.01 16.31
CA GLN A 124 -1.96 8.97 14.86
C GLN A 124 -1.32 10.24 14.32
N GLU A 125 -0.47 10.09 13.31
CA GLU A 125 0.14 11.22 12.62
C GLU A 125 0.15 11.01 11.11
N PHE A 126 -0.29 12.05 10.37
CA PHE A 126 -0.36 12.04 8.91
C PHE A 126 0.57 13.11 8.35
N TYR A 127 1.70 12.68 7.82
CA TYR A 127 2.64 13.56 7.14
C TYR A 127 2.22 13.76 5.68
N SER A 128 2.18 15.01 5.24
CA SER A 128 1.74 15.37 3.87
C SER A 128 2.78 15.07 2.79
N GLY A 129 4.06 14.96 3.17
CA GLY A 129 5.15 14.70 2.25
C GLY A 129 5.37 13.23 1.90
N GLY A 130 6.42 12.98 1.11
CA GLY A 130 6.80 11.65 0.65
C GLY A 130 7.37 10.75 1.74
N SER A 131 7.28 9.45 1.51
CA SER A 131 7.87 8.45 2.39
C SER A 131 9.40 8.44 2.28
N ALA A 132 10.07 8.52 3.42
CA ALA A 132 11.53 8.45 3.53
C ALA A 132 11.94 7.82 4.85
N LEU A 133 13.11 7.16 4.89
CA LEU A 133 13.69 6.58 6.11
C LEU A 133 13.86 7.64 7.21
N ALA A 134 14.48 8.78 6.87
CA ALA A 134 14.71 9.88 7.81
C ALA A 134 13.37 10.39 8.39
N LYS A 135 12.33 10.51 7.57
CA LYS A 135 11.01 10.93 8.04
C LYS A 135 10.35 9.91 8.96
N GLY A 136 10.51 8.61 8.65
CA GLY A 136 10.05 7.53 9.53
C GLY A 136 10.70 7.57 10.91
N ARG A 137 12.01 7.85 10.99
CA ARG A 137 12.72 8.07 12.25
C ARG A 137 12.13 9.24 13.04
N GLU A 138 12.03 10.40 12.40
CA GLU A 138 11.51 11.63 13.00
C GLU A 138 10.09 11.46 13.56
N MET A 139 9.19 10.90 12.76
CA MET A 139 7.80 10.67 13.16
C MET A 139 7.71 9.68 14.34
N THR A 140 8.51 8.62 14.32
CA THR A 140 8.55 7.62 15.40
C THR A 140 9.05 8.23 16.69
N GLU A 141 10.15 8.98 16.64
CA GLU A 141 10.69 9.69 17.78
C GLU A 141 9.69 10.66 18.40
N ALA A 142 9.02 11.47 17.55
CA ALA A 142 8.05 12.45 18.00
C ALA A 142 6.83 11.77 18.64
N MET A 143 6.33 10.67 18.05
CA MET A 143 5.17 9.95 18.58
C MET A 143 5.50 9.29 19.93
N LEU A 144 6.64 8.60 20.06
CA LEU A 144 7.01 7.93 21.30
C LEU A 144 7.32 8.90 22.46
N LYS A 145 7.74 10.14 22.15
CA LYS A 145 7.92 11.19 23.16
C LYS A 145 6.60 11.74 23.72
N ARG A 146 5.52 11.72 22.94
CA ARG A 146 4.21 12.25 23.36
C ARG A 146 3.23 11.18 23.85
N SER A 147 3.48 9.92 23.49
CA SER A 147 2.61 8.78 23.79
C SER A 147 3.45 7.61 24.30
N GLU A 148 3.81 7.66 25.60
CA GLU A 148 4.75 6.74 26.23
C GLU A 148 4.19 5.31 26.41
N ASP A 149 2.85 5.16 26.44
CA ASP A 149 2.18 3.88 26.68
C ASP A 149 2.01 3.01 25.40
N LEU A 150 2.48 3.48 24.24
CA LEU A 150 2.36 2.73 22.99
C LEU A 150 3.16 1.42 23.05
N ASP A 151 2.49 0.32 22.67
CA ASP A 151 3.12 -1.00 22.56
C ASP A 151 3.25 -1.50 21.12
N PHE A 152 2.62 -0.79 20.16
CA PHE A 152 2.72 -1.09 18.73
C PHE A 152 2.64 0.16 17.85
N LEU A 153 3.46 0.21 16.77
CA LEU A 153 3.35 1.20 15.70
C LEU A 153 3.09 0.54 14.36
N TYR A 154 1.96 0.91 13.74
CA TYR A 154 1.65 0.53 12.38
C TYR A 154 1.94 1.69 11.42
N TYR A 155 2.74 1.42 10.39
CA TYR A 155 3.16 2.39 9.39
C TYR A 155 2.41 2.18 8.07
N SER A 156 2.00 3.26 7.41
CA SER A 156 1.30 3.17 6.13
C SER A 156 2.12 2.50 5.01
N ASN A 157 3.45 2.45 5.16
CA ASN A 157 4.35 1.74 4.24
C ASN A 157 5.68 1.36 4.89
N ASP A 158 6.40 0.48 4.23
CA ASP A 158 7.67 -0.08 4.72
C ASP A 158 8.80 0.94 4.83
N MET A 159 8.82 1.97 3.97
CA MET A 159 9.89 2.96 3.96
C MET A 159 9.94 3.73 5.28
N ILE A 160 8.78 4.24 5.75
CA ILE A 160 8.73 4.91 7.05
C ILE A 160 8.81 3.92 8.21
N GLY A 161 8.29 2.69 8.04
CA GLY A 161 8.44 1.63 9.06
C GLY A 161 9.89 1.21 9.27
N ALA A 162 10.68 1.10 8.20
CA ALA A 162 12.12 0.85 8.28
C ALA A 162 12.85 1.99 9.01
N GLY A 163 12.47 3.24 8.75
CA GLY A 163 12.98 4.40 9.49
C GLY A 163 12.68 4.32 10.97
N GLY A 164 11.44 3.95 11.34
CA GLY A 164 11.03 3.74 12.72
C GLY A 164 11.81 2.62 13.41
N LEU A 165 12.03 1.49 12.73
CA LEU A 165 12.85 0.40 13.26
C LEU A 165 14.27 0.87 13.54
N LEU A 166 14.91 1.60 12.62
CA LEU A 166 16.25 2.13 12.81
C LEU A 166 16.31 3.11 13.99
N TYR A 167 15.28 3.91 14.20
CA TYR A 167 15.18 4.76 15.40
C TYR A 167 15.14 3.91 16.67
N CYS A 168 14.27 2.90 16.74
CA CYS A 168 14.13 2.05 17.91
C CYS A 168 15.44 1.34 18.27
N LEU A 169 16.16 0.83 17.26
CA LEU A 169 17.46 0.18 17.47
C LEU A 169 18.51 1.15 18.05
N ASP A 170 18.59 2.37 17.52
CA ASP A 170 19.49 3.41 18.02
C ASP A 170 19.13 3.85 19.45
N ALA A 171 17.83 3.95 19.76
CA ALA A 171 17.32 4.35 21.08
C ALA A 171 17.37 3.22 22.12
N GLY A 172 17.80 2.01 21.74
CA GLY A 172 17.85 0.85 22.62
C GLY A 172 16.48 0.28 23.00
N ILE A 173 15.43 0.58 22.22
CA ILE A 173 14.07 0.05 22.44
C ILE A 173 14.02 -1.42 22.00
N ASN A 174 13.54 -2.30 22.87
CA ASN A 174 13.40 -3.71 22.57
C ASN A 174 12.24 -3.98 21.60
N VAL A 175 12.57 -4.22 20.33
CA VAL A 175 11.60 -4.65 19.32
C VAL A 175 11.71 -6.18 19.18
N PRO A 176 10.63 -6.96 19.30
CA PRO A 176 9.24 -6.58 19.49
C PRO A 176 8.76 -6.62 20.96
N ALA A 177 9.66 -6.77 21.95
CA ALA A 177 9.27 -7.02 23.34
C ALA A 177 8.56 -5.82 23.98
N ASP A 178 9.16 -4.61 23.85
CA ASP A 178 8.58 -3.39 24.38
C ASP A 178 7.66 -2.72 23.36
N LEU A 179 8.07 -2.70 22.07
CA LEU A 179 7.33 -2.05 20.99
C LEU A 179 7.32 -2.94 19.75
N GLY A 180 6.15 -3.29 19.26
CA GLY A 180 5.98 -3.96 17.97
C GLY A 180 5.93 -2.96 16.81
N LEU A 181 6.39 -3.37 15.64
CA LEU A 181 6.38 -2.52 14.44
C LEU A 181 5.91 -3.31 13.23
N ALA A 182 5.08 -2.70 12.37
CA ALA A 182 4.73 -3.26 11.07
C ALA A 182 4.56 -2.19 10.01
N GLY A 183 4.97 -2.50 8.77
CA GLY A 183 4.76 -1.70 7.58
C GLY A 183 3.78 -2.32 6.59
N PHE A 184 3.90 -1.91 5.33
CA PHE A 184 3.10 -2.39 4.21
C PHE A 184 3.89 -2.27 2.91
N ASN A 185 3.77 -3.23 2.05
CA ASN A 185 4.18 -3.45 0.66
C ASN A 185 5.08 -4.67 0.45
N GLY A 186 5.90 -5.10 1.40
CA GLY A 186 6.90 -6.15 1.20
C GLY A 186 8.03 -5.70 0.27
N VAL A 187 8.65 -4.54 0.54
CA VAL A 187 9.73 -4.01 -0.32
C VAL A 187 11.06 -4.71 -0.03
N GLU A 188 11.91 -4.83 -1.06
CA GLU A 188 13.25 -5.44 -0.98
C GLU A 188 14.16 -4.79 0.10
N LEU A 189 13.95 -3.50 0.37
CA LEU A 189 14.66 -2.80 1.45
C LEU A 189 14.65 -3.56 2.78
N LEU A 190 13.55 -4.29 3.06
CA LEU A 190 13.39 -5.01 4.33
C LEU A 190 14.39 -6.14 4.51
N ASP A 191 14.90 -6.72 3.43
CA ASP A 191 15.88 -7.79 3.46
C ASP A 191 17.28 -7.28 3.88
N GLY A 192 17.53 -5.97 3.76
CA GLY A 192 18.77 -5.32 4.18
C GLY A 192 18.75 -4.76 5.59
N LEU A 193 17.63 -4.87 6.33
CA LEU A 193 17.53 -4.35 7.68
C LEU A 193 18.20 -5.27 8.71
N PRO A 194 18.76 -4.74 9.82
CA PRO A 194 19.33 -5.55 10.89
C PRO A 194 18.34 -6.50 11.57
N ARG A 195 17.05 -6.17 11.51
CA ARG A 195 15.91 -7.03 11.88
C ARG A 195 14.84 -6.93 10.81
N LYS A 196 14.23 -8.04 10.45
CA LYS A 196 13.19 -8.07 9.43
C LYS A 196 11.91 -7.42 9.96
N LEU A 197 11.51 -6.28 9.38
CA LEU A 197 10.26 -5.59 9.72
C LEU A 197 9.06 -6.45 9.32
N ALA A 198 8.08 -6.56 10.21
CA ALA A 198 6.78 -7.14 9.86
C ALA A 198 6.12 -6.27 8.77
N THR A 199 5.51 -6.92 7.78
CA THR A 199 4.85 -6.21 6.68
C THR A 199 3.71 -7.04 6.12
N MET A 200 2.78 -6.37 5.43
CA MET A 200 1.82 -7.04 4.57
C MET A 200 2.34 -6.95 3.13
N ASP A 201 2.81 -8.07 2.58
CA ASP A 201 3.24 -8.13 1.18
C ASP A 201 2.02 -8.02 0.26
N SER A 202 2.05 -7.03 -0.61
CA SER A 202 1.00 -6.73 -1.58
C SER A 202 1.10 -7.54 -2.88
N GLY A 203 2.10 -8.38 -3.06
CA GLY A 203 2.27 -9.21 -4.25
C GLY A 203 2.59 -8.41 -5.53
N ARG A 204 3.32 -7.29 -5.43
CA ARG A 204 3.57 -6.34 -6.54
C ARG A 204 4.15 -7.00 -7.80
N LYS A 205 5.06 -7.96 -7.64
CA LYS A 205 5.65 -8.69 -8.78
C LYS A 205 4.60 -9.49 -9.53
N GLU A 206 3.68 -10.12 -8.78
CA GLU A 206 2.61 -10.92 -9.36
C GLU A 206 1.55 -10.03 -10.02
N ILE A 207 1.17 -8.92 -9.37
CA ILE A 207 0.29 -7.90 -9.96
C ILE A 207 0.84 -7.44 -11.32
N GLY A 208 2.12 -7.05 -11.36
CA GLY A 208 2.75 -6.58 -12.59
C GLY A 208 2.81 -7.65 -13.68
N ARG A 209 3.12 -8.90 -13.33
CA ARG A 209 3.14 -10.02 -14.28
C ARG A 209 1.76 -10.30 -14.86
N GLU A 210 0.74 -10.31 -14.01
CA GLU A 210 -0.64 -10.59 -14.43
C GLU A 210 -1.22 -9.45 -15.28
N ALA A 211 -0.95 -8.19 -14.93
CA ALA A 211 -1.34 -7.05 -15.74
C ALA A 211 -0.69 -7.09 -17.13
N ALA A 212 0.60 -7.39 -17.20
CA ALA A 212 1.31 -7.54 -18.48
C ALA A 212 0.76 -8.72 -19.30
N ARG A 213 0.40 -9.84 -18.66
CA ARG A 213 -0.23 -11.00 -19.32
C ARG A 213 -1.58 -10.62 -19.96
N ILE A 214 -2.40 -9.85 -19.23
CA ILE A 214 -3.70 -9.39 -19.77
C ILE A 214 -3.47 -8.49 -20.98
N ILE A 215 -2.59 -7.49 -20.91
CA ILE A 215 -2.29 -6.60 -22.05
C ILE A 215 -1.79 -7.40 -23.27
N ALA A 216 -0.81 -8.28 -23.07
CA ALA A 216 -0.26 -9.09 -24.15
C ALA A 216 -1.32 -10.00 -24.77
N GLY A 217 -2.09 -10.70 -23.94
CA GLY A 217 -3.11 -11.63 -24.42
C GLY A 217 -4.29 -10.96 -25.12
N ARG A 218 -4.62 -9.71 -24.77
CA ARG A 218 -5.60 -8.91 -25.53
C ARG A 218 -5.03 -8.41 -26.85
N SER A 219 -3.75 -8.05 -26.87
CA SER A 219 -3.07 -7.60 -28.08
C SER A 219 -2.93 -8.69 -29.14
N ASP A 220 -2.75 -9.96 -28.72
CA ASP A 220 -2.65 -11.11 -29.63
C ASP A 220 -3.96 -11.91 -29.80
N GLY A 221 -5.06 -11.47 -29.15
CA GLY A 221 -6.38 -12.08 -29.24
C GLY A 221 -6.57 -13.37 -28.42
N THR A 222 -5.60 -13.76 -27.58
CA THR A 222 -5.72 -14.96 -26.73
C THR A 222 -6.57 -14.71 -25.49
N ILE A 223 -6.73 -13.45 -25.08
CA ILE A 223 -7.62 -13.01 -24.01
C ILE A 223 -8.71 -12.13 -24.59
N LYS A 224 -9.98 -12.51 -24.36
CA LYS A 224 -11.13 -11.75 -24.83
C LYS A 224 -11.27 -10.40 -24.11
N GLU A 225 -11.88 -9.44 -24.79
CA GLU A 225 -12.30 -8.18 -24.18
C GLU A 225 -13.33 -8.42 -23.07
N GLY A 226 -13.36 -7.53 -22.07
CA GLY A 226 -14.30 -7.56 -20.96
C GLY A 226 -13.61 -7.49 -19.61
N GLY A 227 -14.27 -6.86 -18.65
CA GLY A 227 -13.75 -6.54 -17.33
C GLY A 227 -13.26 -7.75 -16.54
N GLN A 228 -11.99 -8.03 -16.58
CA GLN A 228 -11.38 -9.06 -15.75
C GLN A 228 -11.00 -8.46 -14.40
N ARG A 229 -11.40 -9.13 -13.32
CA ARG A 229 -10.99 -8.79 -11.95
C ARG A 229 -10.12 -9.92 -11.40
N VAL A 230 -8.85 -9.63 -11.14
CA VAL A 230 -7.91 -10.56 -10.55
C VAL A 230 -7.50 -10.04 -9.17
N GLU A 231 -8.10 -10.61 -8.14
CA GLU A 231 -7.77 -10.29 -6.75
C GLU A 231 -6.70 -11.26 -6.23
N LEU A 232 -5.57 -10.72 -5.82
CA LEU A 232 -4.54 -11.45 -5.10
C LEU A 232 -4.77 -11.32 -3.58
N THR A 233 -4.32 -12.32 -2.84
CA THR A 233 -4.39 -12.28 -1.39
C THR A 233 -3.13 -11.65 -0.82
N PRO A 234 -3.23 -10.53 -0.06
CA PRO A 234 -2.09 -9.97 0.64
C PRO A 234 -1.56 -10.97 1.68
N LYS A 235 -0.24 -11.04 1.85
CA LYS A 235 0.39 -12.00 2.76
C LYS A 235 1.07 -11.29 3.91
N LEU A 236 0.74 -11.70 5.14
CA LEU A 236 1.47 -11.24 6.31
C LEU A 236 2.85 -11.91 6.36
N GLU A 237 3.88 -11.08 6.36
CA GLU A 237 5.26 -11.46 6.69
C GLU A 237 5.55 -10.94 8.10
N PRO A 238 5.54 -11.81 9.13
CA PRO A 238 5.62 -11.35 10.53
C PRO A 238 7.01 -10.83 10.91
N GLY A 239 8.03 -11.12 10.11
CA GLY A 239 9.39 -10.69 10.38
C GLY A 239 9.86 -11.04 11.78
N GLU A 240 10.60 -10.09 12.38
CA GLU A 240 11.13 -10.16 13.74
C GLU A 240 10.60 -9.02 14.64
N THR A 241 9.71 -8.18 14.10
CA THR A 241 9.18 -7.00 14.80
C THR A 241 7.73 -7.15 15.23
N LEU A 242 7.12 -8.32 15.01
CA LEU A 242 5.83 -8.73 15.55
C LEU A 242 6.05 -9.90 16.53
N ARG A 243 5.45 -9.82 17.73
CA ARG A 243 5.52 -10.94 18.69
C ARG A 243 4.92 -12.19 18.09
N ARG A 244 5.61 -13.32 18.23
CA ARG A 244 5.06 -14.60 17.82
C ARG A 244 3.97 -15.02 18.80
N TYR A 245 2.83 -15.38 18.26
CA TYR A 245 1.77 -16.00 19.03
C TYR A 245 2.27 -17.34 19.61
N ARG A 246 2.04 -17.57 20.90
CA ARG A 246 2.27 -18.86 21.56
C ARG A 246 1.04 -19.75 21.47
#